data_32a7bc38a90a49fcf5243beec96771e8
#
_entry.id   32a7bc38a90a49fcf5243beec96771e8
#
_cell.length_a   1.000
_cell.length_b   1.000
_cell.length_c   1.000
_cell.angle_alpha   90.00
_cell.angle_beta   90.00
_cell.angle_gamma   90.00
#
_symmetry.space_group_name_H-M   'P 1'
#
loop_
_entity.id
_entity.type
_entity.pdbx_description
1 polymer ?
#
loop_
_entity_poly.entity_id
_entity_poly.type
_entity_poly.pdbx_seq_one_letter_code
_entity_poly.pdbx_strand_id
1 'polypeptide(L)'
;MKLLQNRGYRVQPYKVGPDYVDTEYHTRITGNPSRNLDMFLVQDNARMKTLFEKEAGNADICVIEGVMGLFDGLGVDKDFCSSAGIAKQLDCSVLLVVNGQSASTSVAAVVKGFVDFDPKLNICGVIINKVASDTHYQLIKKAVELYTDV
;
A
#
# COMPACT_ATOMS: atom_id res chain seq x y z
N MET A 1 -8.41 -5.82 3.74
CA MET A 1 -9.24 -6.77 2.98
C MET A 1 -10.47 -7.23 3.76
N LYS A 2 -10.33 -7.94 4.90
CA LYS A 2 -11.49 -8.49 5.64
C LYS A 2 -12.55 -7.48 6.06
N LEU A 3 -12.14 -6.28 6.51
CA LEU A 3 -13.08 -5.22 6.87
C LEU A 3 -13.93 -4.73 5.68
N LEU A 4 -13.34 -4.69 4.49
CA LEU A 4 -14.05 -4.30 3.26
C LEU A 4 -15.07 -5.37 2.89
N GLN A 5 -14.72 -6.65 2.96
CA GLN A 5 -15.67 -7.73 2.73
C GLN A 5 -16.83 -7.72 3.74
N ASN A 6 -16.54 -7.48 5.01
CA ASN A 6 -17.58 -7.39 6.04
C ASN A 6 -18.57 -6.23 5.78
N ARG A 7 -18.17 -5.25 4.97
CA ARG A 7 -19.01 -4.15 4.46
C ARG A 7 -19.71 -4.47 3.12
N GLY A 8 -19.54 -5.68 2.61
CA GLY A 8 -20.19 -6.15 1.38
C GLY A 8 -19.44 -5.91 0.08
N TYR A 9 -18.20 -5.36 0.14
CA TYR A 9 -17.39 -5.14 -1.07
C TYR A 9 -16.78 -6.44 -1.59
N ARG A 10 -16.80 -6.61 -2.90
CA ARG A 10 -16.00 -7.63 -3.60
C ARG A 10 -14.57 -7.11 -3.71
N VAL A 11 -13.67 -7.72 -2.96
CA VAL A 11 -12.27 -7.32 -2.88
C VAL A 11 -11.42 -8.19 -3.79
N GLN A 12 -10.70 -7.60 -4.75
CA GLN A 12 -9.65 -8.28 -5.50
C GLN A 12 -8.29 -8.01 -4.85
N PRO A 13 -7.62 -9.03 -4.33
CA PRO A 13 -6.33 -8.90 -3.70
C PRO A 13 -5.17 -9.04 -4.69
N TYR A 14 -4.11 -8.27 -4.44
CA TYR A 14 -2.82 -8.37 -5.11
C TYR A 14 -1.67 -8.26 -4.11
N LYS A 15 -0.51 -8.76 -4.50
CA LYS A 15 0.75 -8.63 -3.76
C LYS A 15 1.84 -8.09 -4.67
N VAL A 16 2.61 -7.10 -4.22
CA VAL A 16 3.82 -6.66 -4.92
C VAL A 16 4.93 -7.70 -4.73
N GLY A 17 5.62 -8.04 -5.81
CA GLY A 17 6.72 -9.00 -5.80
C GLY A 17 6.30 -10.46 -5.83
N PRO A 18 7.28 -11.40 -5.84
CA PRO A 18 7.06 -12.83 -6.01
C PRO A 18 6.78 -13.52 -4.67
N ASP A 19 5.62 -13.27 -4.07
CA ASP A 19 5.21 -13.85 -2.79
C ASP A 19 4.05 -14.83 -2.99
N TYR A 20 4.13 -16.02 -2.40
CA TYR A 20 3.07 -17.02 -2.46
C TYR A 20 2.45 -17.33 -1.10
N VAL A 21 3.05 -16.90 -0.01
CA VAL A 21 2.50 -17.07 1.35
C VAL A 21 1.39 -16.05 1.59
N ASP A 22 1.67 -14.77 1.38
CA ASP A 22 0.69 -13.70 1.56
C ASP A 22 -0.47 -13.83 0.57
N THR A 23 -0.21 -14.20 -0.67
CA THR A 23 -1.25 -14.43 -1.69
C THR A 23 -2.20 -15.56 -1.31
N GLU A 24 -1.74 -16.60 -0.62
CA GLU A 24 -2.61 -17.65 -0.10
C GLU A 24 -3.54 -17.11 1.01
N TYR A 25 -3.01 -16.32 1.95
CA TYR A 25 -3.84 -15.66 2.98
C TYR A 25 -4.84 -14.70 2.38
N HIS A 26 -4.43 -13.90 1.39
CA HIS A 26 -5.33 -12.99 0.67
C HIS A 26 -6.49 -13.75 0.03
N THR A 27 -6.17 -14.85 -0.65
CA THR A 27 -7.16 -15.71 -1.32
C THR A 27 -8.15 -16.29 -0.31
N ARG A 28 -7.65 -16.81 0.82
CA ARG A 28 -8.51 -17.33 1.90
C ARG A 28 -9.42 -16.28 2.53
N ILE A 29 -8.89 -15.07 2.72
CA ILE A 29 -9.65 -13.97 3.30
C ILE A 29 -10.71 -13.45 2.34
N THR A 30 -10.39 -13.29 1.06
CA THR A 30 -11.27 -12.63 0.08
C THR A 30 -12.16 -13.59 -0.70
N GLY A 31 -11.78 -14.87 -0.79
CA GLY A 31 -12.42 -15.83 -1.69
C GLY A 31 -12.04 -15.62 -3.17
N ASN A 32 -11.23 -14.59 -3.48
CA ASN A 32 -10.73 -14.30 -4.82
C ASN A 32 -9.25 -14.63 -4.92
N PRO A 33 -8.80 -15.32 -5.99
CA PRO A 33 -7.37 -15.63 -6.17
C PRO A 33 -6.53 -14.37 -6.17
N SER A 34 -5.58 -14.25 -5.23
CA SER A 34 -4.61 -13.17 -5.21
C SER A 34 -3.58 -13.34 -6.33
N ARG A 35 -3.08 -12.23 -6.88
CA ARG A 35 -2.08 -12.22 -7.93
C ARG A 35 -0.86 -11.40 -7.53
N ASN A 36 0.32 -11.87 -7.96
CA ASN A 36 1.55 -11.13 -7.80
C ASN A 36 1.70 -10.10 -8.92
N LEU A 37 2.06 -8.87 -8.52
CA LEU A 37 2.46 -7.79 -9.42
C LEU A 37 3.97 -7.63 -9.27
N ASP A 38 4.72 -8.27 -10.16
CA ASP A 38 6.17 -8.36 -10.08
C ASP A 38 6.83 -7.74 -11.33
N MET A 39 7.47 -6.58 -11.15
CA MET A 39 8.13 -5.83 -12.23
C MET A 39 9.37 -6.55 -12.77
N PHE A 40 9.99 -7.42 -11.97
CA PHE A 40 11.15 -8.20 -12.43
C PHE A 40 10.74 -9.31 -13.40
N LEU A 41 9.62 -9.97 -13.11
CA LEU A 41 9.08 -11.04 -13.97
C LEU A 41 8.27 -10.47 -15.14
N VAL A 42 7.53 -9.39 -14.92
CA VAL A 42 6.72 -8.71 -15.94
C VAL A 42 7.34 -7.35 -16.24
N GLN A 43 8.34 -7.34 -17.12
CA GLN A 43 9.10 -6.13 -17.47
C GLN A 43 8.35 -5.16 -18.38
N ASP A 44 7.19 -5.56 -18.89
CA ASP A 44 6.36 -4.78 -19.81
C ASP A 44 5.21 -4.12 -19.03
N ASN A 45 5.18 -2.79 -19.04
CA ASN A 45 4.16 -2.00 -18.34
C ASN A 45 2.74 -2.28 -18.86
N ALA A 46 2.56 -2.48 -20.16
CA ALA A 46 1.25 -2.77 -20.74
C ALA A 46 0.74 -4.15 -20.29
N ARG A 47 1.63 -5.13 -20.23
CA ARG A 47 1.30 -6.48 -19.72
C ARG A 47 0.96 -6.45 -18.24
N MET A 48 1.69 -5.68 -17.41
CA MET A 48 1.38 -5.51 -16.00
C MET A 48 -0.01 -4.92 -15.80
N LYS A 49 -0.34 -3.88 -16.54
CA LYS A 49 -1.66 -3.26 -16.53
C LYS A 49 -2.75 -4.25 -16.96
N THR A 50 -2.53 -4.99 -18.03
CA THR A 50 -3.46 -6.03 -18.51
C THR A 50 -3.69 -7.12 -17.46
N LEU A 51 -2.63 -7.57 -16.78
CA LEU A 51 -2.73 -8.56 -15.71
C LEU A 51 -3.57 -8.02 -14.54
N PHE A 52 -3.34 -6.77 -14.14
CA PHE A 52 -4.12 -6.11 -13.10
C PHE A 52 -5.60 -5.98 -13.51
N GLU A 53 -5.89 -5.40 -14.67
CA GLU A 53 -7.25 -5.14 -15.15
C GLU A 53 -8.07 -6.41 -15.36
N LYS A 54 -7.44 -7.48 -15.84
CA LYS A 54 -8.11 -8.78 -16.06
C LYS A 54 -8.74 -9.34 -14.80
N GLU A 55 -8.02 -9.29 -13.69
CA GLU A 55 -8.50 -9.84 -12.42
C GLU A 55 -9.39 -8.82 -11.66
N ALA A 56 -9.19 -7.52 -11.91
CA ALA A 56 -9.96 -6.43 -11.30
C ALA A 56 -11.40 -6.33 -11.81
N GLY A 57 -11.69 -6.86 -13.01
CA GLY A 57 -12.90 -6.57 -13.79
C GLY A 57 -14.25 -6.74 -13.11
N ASN A 58 -14.37 -7.53 -12.06
CA ASN A 58 -15.61 -7.74 -11.29
C ASN A 58 -15.51 -7.29 -9.84
N ALA A 59 -14.43 -6.65 -9.44
CA ALA A 59 -14.23 -6.19 -8.06
C ALA A 59 -14.79 -4.79 -7.85
N ASP A 60 -15.29 -4.53 -6.64
CA ASP A 60 -15.69 -3.19 -6.22
C ASP A 60 -14.48 -2.39 -5.75
N ILE A 61 -13.44 -3.09 -5.25
CA ILE A 61 -12.19 -2.50 -4.81
C ILE A 61 -11.02 -3.48 -4.97
N CYS A 62 -9.89 -2.98 -5.45
CA CYS A 62 -8.62 -3.70 -5.49
C CYS A 62 -7.76 -3.30 -4.30
N VAL A 63 -7.13 -4.28 -3.65
CA VAL A 63 -6.18 -4.02 -2.56
C VAL A 63 -4.85 -4.65 -2.91
N ILE A 64 -3.84 -3.81 -3.13
CA ILE A 64 -2.47 -4.24 -3.42
C ILE A 64 -1.66 -4.14 -2.13
N GLU A 65 -1.18 -5.25 -1.62
CA GLU A 65 -0.26 -5.24 -0.50
C GLU A 65 1.17 -5.03 -1.01
N GLY A 66 1.84 -4.01 -0.47
CA GLY A 66 3.24 -3.73 -0.75
C GLY A 66 4.18 -4.77 -0.16
N VAL A 67 5.45 -4.66 -0.48
CA VAL A 67 6.54 -5.47 0.04
C VAL A 67 7.64 -4.56 0.58
N MET A 68 8.25 -4.92 1.71
CA MET A 68 9.29 -4.11 2.38
C MET A 68 8.84 -2.66 2.63
N GLY A 69 9.74 -1.68 2.54
CA GLY A 69 9.38 -0.26 2.53
C GLY A 69 8.81 0.18 1.19
N LEU A 70 8.07 1.29 1.19
CA LEU A 70 7.36 1.81 0.00
C LEU A 70 8.28 1.99 -1.21
N PHE A 71 9.50 2.47 -0.98
CA PHE A 71 10.51 2.76 -2.01
C PHE A 71 11.60 1.69 -2.13
N ASP A 72 11.48 0.58 -1.38
CA ASP A 72 12.45 -0.50 -1.41
C ASP A 72 12.17 -1.41 -2.60
N GLY A 73 13.12 -1.50 -3.51
CA GLY A 73 13.05 -2.30 -4.72
C GLY A 73 14.39 -2.98 -5.03
N LEU A 74 14.71 -3.14 -6.29
CA LEU A 74 15.98 -3.71 -6.71
C LEU A 74 17.05 -2.62 -6.84
N GLY A 75 18.07 -2.68 -5.98
CA GLY A 75 19.16 -1.70 -5.94
C GLY A 75 18.76 -0.40 -5.26
N VAL A 76 19.20 0.73 -5.80
CA VAL A 76 18.96 2.08 -5.25
C VAL A 76 17.86 2.86 -5.99
N ASP A 77 17.28 2.25 -7.02
CA ASP A 77 16.16 2.85 -7.76
C ASP A 77 14.88 2.71 -6.93
N LYS A 78 14.30 3.87 -6.58
CA LYS A 78 13.08 3.92 -5.77
C LYS A 78 11.82 3.41 -6.49
N ASP A 79 11.88 3.21 -7.82
CA ASP A 79 10.74 2.81 -8.63
C ASP A 79 10.82 1.35 -9.08
N PHE A 80 12.00 0.89 -9.49
CA PHE A 80 12.16 -0.45 -10.06
C PHE A 80 11.97 -1.54 -9.00
N CYS A 81 10.98 -2.40 -9.21
CA CYS A 81 10.59 -3.49 -8.31
C CYS A 81 10.10 -3.04 -6.92
N SER A 82 9.76 -1.77 -6.74
CA SER A 82 9.22 -1.25 -5.48
C SER A 82 7.68 -1.16 -5.49
N SER A 83 7.09 -1.07 -4.30
CA SER A 83 5.66 -0.79 -4.15
C SER A 83 5.28 0.58 -4.74
N ALA A 84 6.17 1.58 -4.63
CA ALA A 84 5.99 2.89 -5.23
C ALA A 84 5.93 2.82 -6.76
N GLY A 85 6.82 2.03 -7.37
CA GLY A 85 6.81 1.82 -8.81
C GLY A 85 5.51 1.21 -9.33
N ILE A 86 5.00 0.17 -8.67
CA ILE A 86 3.70 -0.45 -8.99
C ILE A 86 2.56 0.57 -8.82
N ALA A 87 2.53 1.33 -7.72
CA ALA A 87 1.48 2.31 -7.47
C ALA A 87 1.43 3.37 -8.58
N LYS A 88 2.59 3.89 -9.02
CA LYS A 88 2.68 4.86 -10.13
C LYS A 88 2.30 4.26 -11.48
N GLN A 89 2.75 3.03 -11.74
CA GLN A 89 2.47 2.34 -13.01
C GLN A 89 0.98 2.06 -13.21
N LEU A 90 0.26 1.76 -12.12
CA LEU A 90 -1.17 1.45 -12.13
C LEU A 90 -2.05 2.65 -11.75
N ASP A 91 -1.47 3.82 -11.51
CA ASP A 91 -2.17 5.02 -11.03
C ASP A 91 -3.01 4.76 -9.77
N CYS A 92 -2.42 4.03 -8.81
CA CYS A 92 -3.08 3.65 -7.57
C CYS A 92 -2.76 4.65 -6.44
N SER A 93 -3.77 4.98 -5.65
CA SER A 93 -3.56 5.70 -4.39
C SER A 93 -2.89 4.81 -3.34
N VAL A 94 -2.03 5.40 -2.52
CA VAL A 94 -1.26 4.71 -1.48
C VAL A 94 -1.83 5.03 -0.10
N LEU A 95 -2.15 3.99 0.68
CA LEU A 95 -2.35 4.09 2.12
C LEU A 95 -1.03 3.72 2.80
N LEU A 96 -0.37 4.72 3.40
CA LEU A 96 0.89 4.51 4.09
C LEU A 96 0.65 3.93 5.48
N VAL A 97 1.27 2.79 5.80
CA VAL A 97 1.19 2.18 7.13
C VAL A 97 2.46 2.54 7.91
N VAL A 98 2.31 3.28 9.01
CA VAL A 98 3.43 3.73 9.83
C VAL A 98 3.36 3.15 11.24
N ASN A 99 4.52 2.91 11.84
CA ASN A 99 4.63 2.43 13.21
C ASN A 99 4.57 3.62 14.18
N GLY A 100 3.53 3.69 15.01
CA GLY A 100 3.36 4.71 16.04
C GLY A 100 3.93 4.31 17.40
N GLN A 101 4.48 3.10 17.55
CA GLN A 101 4.98 2.61 18.83
C GLN A 101 6.11 3.50 19.37
N SER A 102 5.97 3.95 20.62
CA SER A 102 6.96 4.79 21.30
C SER A 102 7.31 6.10 20.55
N ALA A 103 6.42 6.57 19.70
CA ALA A 103 6.57 7.80 18.92
C ALA A 103 5.37 8.74 19.15
N SER A 104 5.53 10.00 18.82
CA SER A 104 4.50 11.04 18.96
C SER A 104 4.56 11.94 17.70
N THR A 105 4.77 13.21 17.84
CA THR A 105 4.86 14.19 16.75
C THR A 105 5.88 13.81 15.66
N SER A 106 6.95 13.08 16.00
CA SER A 106 7.95 12.61 15.05
C SER A 106 7.37 11.70 13.96
N VAL A 107 6.22 11.07 14.18
CA VAL A 107 5.52 10.31 13.12
C VAL A 107 5.14 11.21 11.95
N ALA A 108 4.76 12.47 12.22
CA ALA A 108 4.47 13.44 11.16
C ALA A 108 5.70 13.73 10.29
N ALA A 109 6.89 13.81 10.87
CA ALA A 109 8.13 13.98 10.11
C ALA A 109 8.42 12.76 9.22
N VAL A 110 8.14 11.54 9.69
CA VAL A 110 8.26 10.32 8.89
C VAL A 110 7.27 10.34 7.72
N VAL A 111 5.99 10.65 7.98
CA VAL A 111 4.96 10.76 6.93
C VAL A 111 5.34 11.82 5.91
N LYS A 112 5.73 13.01 6.39
CA LYS A 112 6.19 14.10 5.52
C LYS A 112 7.37 13.68 4.65
N GLY A 113 8.33 12.96 5.21
CA GLY A 113 9.45 12.41 4.46
C GLY A 113 8.99 11.53 3.29
N PHE A 114 8.01 10.65 3.50
CA PHE A 114 7.45 9.83 2.43
C PHE A 114 6.71 10.65 1.37
N VAL A 115 5.92 11.64 1.78
CA VAL A 115 5.17 12.51 0.87
C VAL A 115 6.12 13.34 -0.01
N ASP A 116 7.11 13.99 0.61
CA ASP A 116 8.05 14.87 -0.08
C ASP A 116 9.08 14.10 -0.94
N PHE A 117 9.35 12.82 -0.60
CA PHE A 117 10.35 12.01 -1.31
C PHE A 117 9.99 11.71 -2.76
N ASP A 118 8.70 11.52 -3.04
CA ASP A 118 8.21 11.39 -4.41
C ASP A 118 6.84 12.06 -4.60
N PRO A 119 6.82 13.33 -5.06
CA PRO A 119 5.56 14.06 -5.30
C PRO A 119 4.66 13.46 -6.39
N LYS A 120 5.15 12.47 -7.15
CA LYS A 120 4.34 11.76 -8.16
C LYS A 120 3.49 10.64 -7.56
N LEU A 121 3.73 10.28 -6.29
CA LEU A 121 2.89 9.32 -5.58
C LEU A 121 1.69 10.01 -4.95
N ASN A 122 0.52 9.44 -5.16
CA ASN A 122 -0.69 9.85 -4.46
C ASN A 122 -0.81 9.12 -3.11
N ILE A 123 -0.17 9.64 -2.07
CA ILE A 123 -0.37 9.16 -0.69
C ILE A 123 -1.66 9.79 -0.18
N CYS A 124 -2.76 9.05 -0.18
CA CYS A 124 -4.11 9.54 0.12
C CYS A 124 -4.53 9.34 1.57
N GLY A 125 -3.68 8.74 2.40
CA GLY A 125 -3.97 8.52 3.81
C GLY A 125 -2.89 7.74 4.55
N VAL A 126 -3.00 7.75 5.88
CA VAL A 126 -2.04 7.10 6.78
C VAL A 126 -2.77 6.20 7.77
N ILE A 127 -2.30 4.97 7.92
CA ILE A 127 -2.69 4.06 8.99
C ILE A 127 -1.60 4.06 10.05
N ILE A 128 -1.92 4.57 11.23
CA ILE A 128 -1.00 4.60 12.37
C ILE A 128 -1.17 3.30 13.16
N ASN A 129 -0.23 2.39 13.00
CA ASN A 129 -0.25 1.09 13.65
C ASN A 129 0.49 1.11 15.00
N LYS A 130 0.22 0.13 15.87
CA LYS A 130 0.86 -0.07 17.17
C LYS A 130 0.76 1.13 18.11
N VAL A 131 -0.35 1.84 18.08
CA VAL A 131 -0.65 2.88 19.07
C VAL A 131 -1.01 2.27 20.41
N ALA A 132 -0.61 2.91 21.51
CA ALA A 132 -0.82 2.39 22.86
C ALA A 132 -2.24 2.68 23.41
N SER A 133 -2.90 3.73 22.91
CA SER A 133 -4.23 4.17 23.36
C SER A 133 -4.87 5.13 22.35
N ASP A 134 -6.16 5.41 22.52
CA ASP A 134 -6.87 6.41 21.72
C ASP A 134 -6.25 7.81 21.89
N THR A 135 -5.86 8.19 23.11
CA THR A 135 -5.18 9.47 23.37
C THR A 135 -3.87 9.56 22.60
N HIS A 136 -3.08 8.48 22.57
CA HIS A 136 -1.84 8.41 21.80
C HIS A 136 -2.12 8.51 20.30
N TYR A 137 -3.14 7.81 19.80
CA TYR A 137 -3.58 7.93 18.42
C TYR A 137 -3.96 9.36 18.06
N GLN A 138 -4.80 10.02 18.86
CA GLN A 138 -5.25 11.39 18.61
C GLN A 138 -4.09 12.39 18.60
N LEU A 139 -3.07 12.20 19.43
CA LEU A 139 -1.88 13.05 19.42
C LEU A 139 -1.10 12.93 18.11
N ILE A 140 -0.85 11.70 17.64
CA ILE A 140 -0.14 11.47 16.39
C ILE A 140 -0.98 11.96 15.20
N LYS A 141 -2.28 11.66 15.18
CA LYS A 141 -3.21 12.10 14.15
C LYS A 141 -3.15 13.62 13.96
N LYS A 142 -3.32 14.39 15.05
CA LYS A 142 -3.23 15.86 15.02
C LYS A 142 -1.90 16.36 14.50
N ALA A 143 -0.79 15.68 14.84
CA ALA A 143 0.52 16.07 14.33
C ALA A 143 0.62 15.81 12.82
N VAL A 144 0.15 14.67 12.32
CA VAL A 144 0.11 14.38 10.88
C VAL A 144 -0.73 15.41 10.14
N GLU A 145 -1.97 15.67 10.60
CA GLU A 145 -2.87 16.67 10.00
C GLU A 145 -2.32 18.10 10.04
N LEU A 146 -1.51 18.46 11.05
CA LEU A 146 -0.93 19.81 11.18
C LEU A 146 0.29 20.03 10.27
N TYR A 147 1.10 18.99 10.04
CA TYR A 147 2.41 19.12 9.37
C TYR A 147 2.47 18.48 7.99
N THR A 148 1.40 17.83 7.54
CA THR A 148 1.29 17.20 6.22
C THR A 148 -0.08 17.48 5.60
N ASP A 149 -0.19 17.30 4.29
CA ASP A 149 -1.44 17.47 3.53
C ASP A 149 -2.20 16.13 3.35
N VAL A 150 -1.95 15.14 4.23
CA VAL A 150 -2.51 13.78 4.14
C VAL A 150 -3.48 13.49 5.27
#